data_91a2e6313b96b7c421c019eecce44ce1
#
_entry.id   91a2e6313b96b7c421c019eecce44ce1
#
_cell.length_a   1.000
_cell.length_b   1.000
_cell.length_c   1.000
_cell.angle_alpha   90.00
_cell.angle_beta   90.00
_cell.angle_gamma   90.00
#
_symmetry.space_group_name_H-M   'P 1'
#
loop_
_entity.id
_entity.type
_entity.pdbx_description
1 polymer ?
#
loop_
_entity_poly.entity_id
_entity_poly.type
_entity_poly.pdbx_seq_one_letter_code
_entity_poly.pdbx_strand_id
1 'polypeptide(L)'
;QHVPHTINYPRVTMYEALKRSADQNPGSIAYDFLGYTSTYRNFIAEIDKCADALAALGLKKGETITISMPTSPQGIICFYAANKLGAVASMIHPLSTAKEIEFYLNTAKSKFALTLDAFYSKFKEVKNSTPLETLILARIPDYLNLFKKIGFNLTKGRQIPKVPPDPMVKWW
;
A
#
# COMPACT_ATOMS: atom_id res chain seq x y z
N GLN A 1 -16.92 12.47 33.63
CA GLN A 1 -16.35 12.71 32.28
C GLN A 1 -17.52 12.89 31.31
N HIS A 2 -17.69 14.11 30.78
CA HIS A 2 -18.72 14.37 29.75
C HIS A 2 -18.16 13.94 28.38
N VAL A 3 -18.38 12.69 28.01
CA VAL A 3 -18.12 12.23 26.64
C VAL A 3 -19.39 12.52 25.84
N PRO A 4 -19.34 13.23 24.70
CA PRO A 4 -20.52 13.44 23.88
C PRO A 4 -21.07 12.10 23.39
N HIS A 5 -22.38 11.93 23.41
CA HIS A 5 -23.06 10.70 22.97
C HIS A 5 -22.96 10.52 21.44
N THR A 6 -22.76 11.60 20.70
CA THR A 6 -22.63 11.60 19.25
C THR A 6 -21.51 12.54 18.81
N ILE A 7 -20.79 12.16 17.76
CA ILE A 7 -19.78 12.98 17.12
C ILE A 7 -20.28 13.35 15.72
N ASN A 8 -20.18 14.64 15.36
CA ASN A 8 -20.48 15.08 14.02
C ASN A 8 -19.32 14.69 13.09
N TYR A 9 -19.53 13.64 12.30
CA TYR A 9 -18.55 13.22 11.29
C TYR A 9 -18.69 14.09 10.04
N PRO A 10 -17.59 14.68 9.54
CA PRO A 10 -17.64 15.40 8.27
C PRO A 10 -17.94 14.42 7.12
N ARG A 11 -18.78 14.82 6.17
CA ARG A 11 -19.06 14.01 4.96
C ARG A 11 -17.95 14.18 3.94
N VAL A 12 -16.81 13.59 4.23
CA VAL A 12 -15.61 13.62 3.39
C VAL A 12 -14.97 12.24 3.34
N THR A 13 -14.19 11.98 2.30
CA THR A 13 -13.37 10.76 2.24
C THR A 13 -12.20 10.84 3.23
N MET A 14 -11.58 9.71 3.55
CA MET A 14 -10.39 9.69 4.42
C MET A 14 -9.23 10.49 3.79
N TYR A 15 -9.07 10.43 2.46
CA TYR A 15 -8.09 11.25 1.75
C TYR A 15 -8.37 12.74 1.92
N GLU A 16 -9.61 13.19 1.75
CA GLU A 16 -9.98 14.61 1.93
C GLU A 16 -9.78 15.08 3.37
N ALA A 17 -10.07 14.23 4.37
CA ALA A 17 -9.80 14.54 5.76
C ALA A 17 -8.29 14.69 6.03
N LEU A 18 -7.47 13.77 5.50
CA LEU A 18 -6.01 13.85 5.58
C LEU A 18 -5.49 15.11 4.87
N LYS A 19 -6.01 15.40 3.66
CA LYS A 19 -5.61 16.59 2.88
C LYS A 19 -5.89 17.90 3.62
N ARG A 20 -7.05 18.03 4.27
CA ARG A 20 -7.37 19.21 5.10
C ARG A 20 -6.34 19.39 6.23
N SER A 21 -5.96 18.31 6.91
CA SER A 21 -4.92 18.35 7.95
C SER A 21 -3.55 18.75 7.39
N ALA A 22 -3.22 18.25 6.20
CA ALA A 22 -1.98 18.55 5.51
C ALA A 22 -1.91 20.03 5.06
N ASP A 23 -3.03 20.58 4.58
CA ASP A 23 -3.11 21.99 4.15
C ASP A 23 -2.94 22.95 5.34
N GLN A 24 -3.38 22.55 6.55
CA GLN A 24 -3.20 23.33 7.76
C GLN A 24 -1.79 23.23 8.34
N ASN A 25 -1.13 22.07 8.19
CA ASN A 25 0.15 21.75 8.82
C ASN A 25 1.14 21.12 7.83
N PRO A 26 1.44 21.74 6.67
CA PRO A 26 2.19 21.08 5.59
C PRO A 26 3.62 20.72 5.96
N GLY A 27 4.23 21.44 6.90
CA GLY A 27 5.60 21.21 7.36
C GLY A 27 5.73 20.23 8.53
N SER A 28 4.62 19.85 9.17
CA SER A 28 4.63 18.90 10.28
C SER A 28 4.93 17.49 9.79
N ILE A 29 5.56 16.67 10.65
CA ILE A 29 5.83 15.25 10.36
C ILE A 29 4.49 14.50 10.31
N ALA A 30 4.24 13.85 9.19
CA ALA A 30 3.07 13.00 8.98
C ALA A 30 3.30 11.56 9.47
N TYR A 31 4.50 11.03 9.23
CA TYR A 31 4.92 9.72 9.75
C TYR A 31 6.43 9.63 9.93
N ASP A 32 6.85 8.71 10.80
CA ASP A 32 8.22 8.22 10.96
C ASP A 32 8.22 6.70 10.73
N PHE A 33 9.04 6.25 9.80
CA PHE A 33 9.26 4.83 9.54
C PHE A 33 10.74 4.49 9.71
N LEU A 34 11.09 3.91 10.84
CA LEU A 34 12.47 3.50 11.15
C LEU A 34 13.48 4.65 11.00
N GLY A 35 13.09 5.88 11.35
CA GLY A 35 13.90 7.08 11.23
C GLY A 35 13.88 7.74 9.83
N TYR A 36 13.09 7.24 8.91
CA TYR A 36 12.70 7.96 7.70
C TYR A 36 11.43 8.76 8.00
N THR A 37 11.52 10.08 8.02
CA THR A 37 10.39 10.96 8.29
C THR A 37 9.87 11.59 7.00
N SER A 38 8.56 11.73 6.89
CA SER A 38 7.90 12.46 5.82
C SER A 38 6.99 13.55 6.40
N THR A 39 7.01 14.73 5.79
CA THR A 39 6.07 15.80 6.13
C THR A 39 4.70 15.55 5.50
N TYR A 40 3.64 16.21 6.01
CA TYR A 40 2.33 16.14 5.39
C TYR A 40 2.34 16.55 3.92
N ARG A 41 3.09 17.58 3.55
CA ARG A 41 3.25 18.01 2.16
C ARG A 41 3.79 16.88 1.28
N ASN A 42 4.87 16.23 1.71
CA ASN A 42 5.49 15.14 0.96
C ASN A 42 4.58 13.92 0.91
N PHE A 43 3.93 13.59 2.04
CA PHE A 43 3.02 12.46 2.12
C PHE A 43 1.84 12.60 1.14
N ILE A 44 1.21 13.79 1.05
CA ILE A 44 0.16 14.05 0.07
C ILE A 44 0.70 13.92 -1.36
N ALA A 45 1.89 14.45 -1.65
CA ALA A 45 2.48 14.32 -2.97
C ALA A 45 2.77 12.85 -3.37
N GLU A 46 3.22 12.04 -2.42
CA GLU A 46 3.42 10.60 -2.63
C GLU A 46 2.09 9.87 -2.88
N ILE A 47 1.03 10.21 -2.13
CA ILE A 47 -0.32 9.67 -2.34
C ILE A 47 -0.85 10.04 -3.72
N ASP A 48 -0.70 11.30 -4.12
CA ASP A 48 -1.17 11.81 -5.41
C ASP A 48 -0.47 11.09 -6.57
N LYS A 49 0.86 10.96 -6.50
CA LYS A 49 1.65 10.21 -7.47
C LYS A 49 1.25 8.73 -7.54
N CYS A 50 1.00 8.10 -6.40
CA CYS A 50 0.55 6.72 -6.34
C CYS A 50 -0.86 6.57 -6.96
N ALA A 51 -1.78 7.50 -6.68
CA ALA A 51 -3.12 7.47 -7.26
C ALA A 51 -3.07 7.60 -8.79
N ASP A 52 -2.25 8.50 -9.32
CA ASP A 52 -2.06 8.66 -10.77
C ASP A 52 -1.49 7.38 -11.40
N ALA A 53 -0.52 6.73 -10.73
CA ALA A 53 0.05 5.46 -11.20
C ALA A 53 -0.99 4.32 -11.17
N LEU A 54 -1.79 4.21 -10.11
CA LEU A 54 -2.85 3.20 -10.01
C LEU A 54 -3.94 3.42 -11.09
N ALA A 55 -4.32 4.66 -11.34
CA ALA A 55 -5.24 5.01 -12.42
C ALA A 55 -4.68 4.66 -13.80
N ALA A 56 -3.40 4.94 -14.05
CA ALA A 56 -2.70 4.56 -15.28
C ALA A 56 -2.61 3.04 -15.47
N LEU A 57 -2.53 2.27 -14.38
CA LEU A 57 -2.60 0.80 -14.40
C LEU A 57 -4.04 0.28 -14.63
N GLY A 58 -5.04 1.15 -14.61
CA GLY A 58 -6.42 0.83 -14.90
C GLY A 58 -7.32 0.61 -13.68
N LEU A 59 -6.86 0.90 -12.45
CA LEU A 59 -7.72 0.84 -11.26
C LEU A 59 -8.79 1.95 -11.30
N LYS A 60 -10.06 1.57 -11.22
CA LYS A 60 -11.21 2.47 -11.33
C LYS A 60 -11.95 2.61 -10.02
N LYS A 61 -12.76 3.66 -9.92
CA LYS A 61 -13.70 3.85 -8.81
C LYS A 61 -14.59 2.62 -8.63
N GLY A 62 -14.71 2.17 -7.39
CA GLY A 62 -15.50 1.00 -7.00
C GLY A 62 -14.80 -0.35 -7.21
N GLU A 63 -13.65 -0.40 -7.93
CA GLU A 63 -12.84 -1.61 -8.00
C GLU A 63 -12.00 -1.79 -6.74
N THR A 64 -11.53 -3.00 -6.50
CA THR A 64 -10.77 -3.35 -5.29
C THR A 64 -9.29 -3.55 -5.62
N ILE A 65 -8.42 -2.97 -4.77
CA ILE A 65 -7.01 -3.32 -4.64
C ILE A 65 -6.78 -4.01 -3.30
N THR A 66 -6.16 -5.20 -3.32
CA THR A 66 -5.73 -5.89 -2.10
C THR A 66 -4.36 -5.39 -1.66
N ILE A 67 -4.26 -4.95 -0.40
CA ILE A 67 -3.01 -4.45 0.20
C ILE A 67 -2.55 -5.44 1.26
N SER A 68 -1.50 -6.22 0.92
CA SER A 68 -0.87 -7.23 1.77
C SER A 68 0.51 -6.72 2.21
N MET A 69 0.50 -5.68 3.05
CA MET A 69 1.71 -4.98 3.48
C MET A 69 1.84 -4.94 4.99
N PRO A 70 3.06 -5.03 5.54
CA PRO A 70 3.28 -4.63 6.93
C PRO A 70 3.01 -3.12 7.08
N THR A 71 2.99 -2.63 8.32
CA THR A 71 2.93 -1.19 8.59
C THR A 71 4.15 -0.51 7.98
N SER A 72 3.97 0.11 6.83
CA SER A 72 5.04 0.70 6.01
C SER A 72 4.50 1.88 5.20
N PRO A 73 5.38 2.81 4.76
CA PRO A 73 4.96 3.94 3.94
C PRO A 73 4.20 3.53 2.68
N GLN A 74 4.67 2.51 1.95
CA GLN A 74 4.01 2.04 0.73
C GLN A 74 2.57 1.57 1.00
N GLY A 75 2.35 0.86 2.10
CA GLY A 75 1.01 0.37 2.46
C GLY A 75 0.03 1.51 2.73
N ILE A 76 0.44 2.51 3.52
CA ILE A 76 -0.43 3.64 3.86
C ILE A 76 -0.63 4.60 2.68
N ILE A 77 0.41 4.84 1.87
CA ILE A 77 0.32 5.65 0.65
C ILE A 77 -0.69 5.01 -0.32
N CYS A 78 -0.57 3.70 -0.57
CA CYS A 78 -1.47 2.99 -1.46
C CYS A 78 -2.92 2.98 -0.94
N PHE A 79 -3.11 2.85 0.38
CA PHE A 79 -4.43 2.92 1.02
C PHE A 79 -5.12 4.27 0.73
N TYR A 80 -4.44 5.39 0.97
CA TYR A 80 -5.00 6.72 0.70
C TYR A 80 -5.12 7.00 -0.80
N ALA A 81 -4.23 6.47 -1.63
CA ALA A 81 -4.32 6.58 -3.08
C ALA A 81 -5.56 5.86 -3.64
N ALA A 82 -5.84 4.64 -3.17
CA ALA A 82 -7.07 3.92 -3.51
C ALA A 82 -8.32 4.71 -3.06
N ASN A 83 -8.29 5.26 -1.84
CA ASN A 83 -9.38 6.07 -1.33
C ASN A 83 -9.60 7.34 -2.16
N LYS A 84 -8.53 8.03 -2.59
CA LYS A 84 -8.60 9.19 -3.48
C LYS A 84 -9.28 8.86 -4.81
N LEU A 85 -9.00 7.68 -5.37
CA LEU A 85 -9.62 7.20 -6.62
C LEU A 85 -11.07 6.73 -6.42
N GLY A 86 -11.55 6.63 -5.18
CA GLY A 86 -12.83 6.01 -4.86
C GLY A 86 -12.84 4.51 -5.07
N ALA A 87 -11.66 3.87 -5.09
CA ALA A 87 -11.48 2.43 -5.09
C ALA A 87 -11.56 1.86 -3.65
N VAL A 88 -11.73 0.56 -3.54
CA VAL A 88 -11.81 -0.15 -2.26
C VAL A 88 -10.44 -0.72 -1.92
N ALA A 89 -9.90 -0.37 -0.76
CA ALA A 89 -8.69 -0.97 -0.21
C ALA A 89 -9.05 -2.19 0.66
N SER A 90 -8.76 -3.39 0.18
CA SER A 90 -8.91 -4.64 0.92
C SER A 90 -7.60 -4.97 1.64
N MET A 91 -7.56 -4.69 2.94
CA MET A 91 -6.35 -4.92 3.76
C MET A 91 -6.31 -6.36 4.25
N ILE A 92 -5.22 -7.08 3.94
CA ILE A 92 -5.00 -8.45 4.42
C ILE A 92 -3.65 -8.57 5.12
N HIS A 93 -3.51 -9.59 5.97
CA HIS A 93 -2.28 -9.79 6.71
C HIS A 93 -1.12 -10.17 5.77
N PRO A 94 0.07 -9.53 5.87
CA PRO A 94 1.19 -9.79 4.94
C PRO A 94 1.75 -11.21 5.03
N LEU A 95 1.56 -11.90 6.16
CA LEU A 95 2.02 -13.27 6.33
C LEU A 95 0.95 -14.33 5.97
N SER A 96 -0.20 -13.93 5.41
CA SER A 96 -1.23 -14.85 4.94
C SER A 96 -0.64 -15.95 4.06
N THR A 97 -1.20 -17.13 4.18
CA THR A 97 -0.87 -18.28 3.32
C THR A 97 -1.40 -18.06 1.90
N ALA A 98 -0.88 -18.80 0.93
CA ALA A 98 -1.39 -18.72 -0.45
C ALA A 98 -2.90 -18.99 -0.52
N LYS A 99 -3.39 -19.98 0.23
CA LYS A 99 -4.82 -20.34 0.29
C LYS A 99 -5.69 -19.22 0.88
N GLU A 100 -5.23 -18.51 1.91
CA GLU A 100 -5.92 -17.35 2.45
C GLU A 100 -5.91 -16.19 1.45
N ILE A 101 -4.79 -15.94 0.78
CA ILE A 101 -4.68 -14.92 -0.27
C ILE A 101 -5.67 -15.22 -1.40
N GLU A 102 -5.77 -16.48 -1.85
CA GLU A 102 -6.73 -16.92 -2.85
C GLU A 102 -8.17 -16.60 -2.42
N PHE A 103 -8.52 -16.95 -1.19
CA PHE A 103 -9.83 -16.67 -0.62
C PHE A 103 -10.14 -15.16 -0.61
N TYR A 104 -9.20 -14.33 -0.13
CA TYR A 104 -9.41 -12.87 -0.05
C TYR A 104 -9.50 -12.22 -1.43
N LEU A 105 -8.64 -12.59 -2.36
CA LEU A 105 -8.67 -12.05 -3.73
C LEU A 105 -9.98 -12.38 -4.43
N ASN A 106 -10.48 -13.61 -4.29
CA ASN A 106 -11.75 -14.04 -4.87
C ASN A 106 -12.95 -13.35 -4.20
N THR A 107 -12.97 -13.28 -2.87
CA THR A 107 -14.05 -12.62 -2.12
C THR A 107 -14.13 -11.14 -2.46
N ALA A 108 -13.00 -10.45 -2.49
CA ALA A 108 -12.92 -9.03 -2.81
C ALA A 108 -12.95 -8.73 -4.32
N LYS A 109 -12.91 -9.75 -5.16
CA LYS A 109 -12.79 -9.64 -6.64
C LYS A 109 -11.64 -8.72 -7.06
N SER A 110 -10.52 -8.80 -6.34
CA SER A 110 -9.39 -7.91 -6.54
C SER A 110 -8.58 -8.27 -7.76
N LYS A 111 -8.52 -7.37 -8.74
CA LYS A 111 -7.65 -7.47 -9.93
C LYS A 111 -6.25 -6.92 -9.67
N PHE A 112 -6.10 -6.11 -8.65
CA PHE A 112 -4.86 -5.44 -8.24
C PHE A 112 -4.46 -5.89 -6.85
N ALA A 113 -3.16 -6.08 -6.63
CA ALA A 113 -2.62 -6.29 -5.30
C ALA A 113 -1.28 -5.57 -5.12
N LEU A 114 -1.02 -5.10 -3.87
CA LEU A 114 0.28 -4.60 -3.43
C LEU A 114 0.81 -5.53 -2.34
N THR A 115 2.08 -5.97 -2.49
CA THR A 115 2.78 -6.76 -1.47
C THR A 115 4.29 -6.50 -1.51
N LEU A 116 5.04 -7.09 -0.58
CA LEU A 116 6.50 -7.10 -0.63
C LEU A 116 7.01 -8.14 -1.64
N ASP A 117 8.16 -7.85 -2.23
CA ASP A 117 8.89 -8.76 -3.13
C ASP A 117 9.14 -10.13 -2.49
N ALA A 118 9.39 -10.17 -1.18
CA ALA A 118 9.54 -11.40 -0.40
C ALA A 118 8.32 -12.35 -0.47
N PHE A 119 7.14 -11.86 -0.78
CA PHE A 119 5.89 -12.63 -0.83
C PHE A 119 5.38 -12.88 -2.26
N TYR A 120 6.15 -12.50 -3.28
CA TYR A 120 5.80 -12.70 -4.68
C TYR A 120 5.32 -14.13 -4.98
N SER A 121 6.03 -15.15 -4.49
CA SER A 121 5.73 -16.56 -4.78
C SER A 121 4.31 -16.96 -4.39
N LYS A 122 3.82 -16.47 -3.25
CA LYS A 122 2.46 -16.77 -2.75
C LYS A 122 1.38 -16.23 -3.69
N PHE A 123 1.57 -15.00 -4.21
CA PHE A 123 0.64 -14.39 -5.17
C PHE A 123 0.73 -15.06 -6.55
N LYS A 124 1.94 -15.47 -6.94
CA LYS A 124 2.16 -16.20 -8.20
C LYS A 124 1.48 -17.57 -8.18
N GLU A 125 1.51 -18.27 -7.06
CA GLU A 125 0.87 -19.58 -6.87
C GLU A 125 -0.63 -19.51 -7.14
N VAL A 126 -1.31 -18.46 -6.66
CA VAL A 126 -2.76 -18.32 -6.75
C VAL A 126 -3.24 -17.51 -7.96
N LYS A 127 -2.32 -17.06 -8.83
CA LYS A 127 -2.65 -16.20 -9.98
C LYS A 127 -3.75 -16.79 -10.87
N ASN A 128 -3.66 -18.09 -11.18
CA ASN A 128 -4.56 -18.74 -12.12
C ASN A 128 -5.93 -19.10 -11.54
N SER A 129 -6.06 -19.08 -10.21
CA SER A 129 -7.32 -19.37 -9.48
C SER A 129 -8.01 -18.11 -8.94
N THR A 130 -7.49 -16.91 -9.29
CA THR A 130 -7.99 -15.63 -8.80
C THR A 130 -8.13 -14.60 -9.93
N PRO A 131 -8.92 -13.53 -9.73
CA PRO A 131 -9.05 -12.45 -10.71
C PRO A 131 -7.81 -11.53 -10.79
N LEU A 132 -6.74 -11.79 -10.05
CA LEU A 132 -5.54 -10.95 -9.98
C LEU A 132 -4.92 -10.74 -11.37
N GLU A 133 -4.84 -9.52 -11.84
CA GLU A 133 -4.25 -9.12 -13.11
C GLU A 133 -2.90 -8.40 -12.94
N THR A 134 -2.80 -7.54 -11.93
CA THR A 134 -1.62 -6.71 -11.67
C THR A 134 -1.16 -6.87 -10.23
N LEU A 135 0.11 -7.25 -10.06
CA LEU A 135 0.78 -7.35 -8.77
C LEU A 135 1.84 -6.26 -8.64
N ILE A 136 1.65 -5.34 -7.70
CA ILE A 136 2.61 -4.29 -7.38
C ILE A 136 3.53 -4.80 -6.29
N LEU A 137 4.84 -4.79 -6.55
CA LEU A 137 5.84 -5.23 -5.59
C LEU A 137 6.60 -4.04 -5.00
N ALA A 138 6.60 -3.97 -3.69
CA ALA A 138 7.36 -2.99 -2.91
C ALA A 138 8.56 -3.65 -2.22
N ARG A 139 9.54 -2.85 -1.87
CA ARG A 139 10.74 -3.29 -1.14
C ARG A 139 10.87 -2.51 0.15
N ILE A 140 11.17 -3.18 1.25
CA ILE A 140 11.43 -2.53 2.54
C ILE A 140 12.53 -1.46 2.43
N PRO A 141 13.66 -1.72 1.71
CA PRO A 141 14.75 -0.75 1.60
C PRO A 141 14.41 0.57 0.91
N ASP A 142 13.27 0.68 0.21
CA ASP A 142 12.91 1.89 -0.52
C ASP A 142 12.69 3.09 0.42
N TYR A 143 12.28 2.84 1.66
CA TYR A 143 12.04 3.84 2.70
C TYR A 143 13.01 3.70 3.90
N LEU A 144 14.19 3.12 3.70
CA LEU A 144 15.25 3.11 4.69
C LEU A 144 16.30 4.18 4.37
N ASN A 145 16.88 4.78 5.42
CA ASN A 145 18.05 5.61 5.24
C ASN A 145 19.23 4.79 4.70
N LEU A 146 20.25 5.45 4.12
CA LEU A 146 21.33 4.79 3.40
C LEU A 146 22.05 3.71 4.23
N PHE A 147 22.34 3.96 5.51
CA PHE A 147 23.03 3.01 6.38
C PHE A 147 22.19 1.76 6.64
N LYS A 148 20.89 1.95 6.96
CA LYS A 148 19.95 0.84 7.17
C LYS A 148 19.68 0.07 5.89
N LYS A 149 19.63 0.73 4.74
CA LYS A 149 19.50 0.10 3.42
C LYS A 149 20.67 -0.82 3.11
N ILE A 150 21.90 -0.37 3.37
CA ILE A 150 23.12 -1.19 3.20
C ILE A 150 23.06 -2.40 4.16
N GLY A 151 22.80 -2.16 5.46
CA GLY A 151 22.70 -3.22 6.45
C GLY A 151 21.62 -4.25 6.12
N PHE A 152 20.45 -3.81 5.67
CA PHE A 152 19.37 -4.69 5.23
C PHE A 152 19.79 -5.56 4.04
N ASN A 153 20.39 -4.96 3.01
CA ASN A 153 20.81 -5.67 1.81
C ASN A 153 21.93 -6.70 2.07
N LEU A 154 22.82 -6.42 3.04
CA LEU A 154 23.88 -7.35 3.42
C LEU A 154 23.39 -8.53 4.26
N THR A 155 22.25 -8.39 4.93
CA THR A 155 21.69 -9.39 5.85
C THR A 155 20.42 -10.01 5.27
N LYS A 156 19.27 -9.47 5.65
CA LYS A 156 17.94 -10.00 5.29
C LYS A 156 17.63 -9.92 3.78
N GLY A 157 18.13 -8.89 3.10
CA GLY A 157 17.90 -8.71 1.66
C GLY A 157 18.46 -9.85 0.80
N ARG A 158 19.53 -10.51 1.25
CA ARG A 158 20.10 -11.68 0.55
C ARG A 158 19.22 -12.91 0.60
N GLN A 159 18.31 -12.99 1.56
CA GLN A 159 17.39 -14.13 1.73
C GLN A 159 16.11 -13.97 0.90
N ILE A 160 15.86 -12.77 0.35
CA ILE A 160 14.68 -12.52 -0.48
C ILE A 160 14.93 -13.12 -1.86
N PRO A 161 14.09 -14.07 -2.33
CA PRO A 161 14.23 -14.64 -3.67
C PRO A 161 14.14 -13.56 -4.74
N LYS A 162 14.95 -13.69 -5.79
CA LYS A 162 14.84 -12.81 -6.95
C LYS A 162 13.50 -13.06 -7.65
N VAL A 163 12.77 -11.97 -7.90
CA VAL A 163 11.54 -12.03 -8.69
C VAL A 163 11.93 -12.16 -10.18
N PRO A 164 11.50 -13.24 -10.86
CA PRO A 164 11.77 -13.38 -12.29
C PRO A 164 10.97 -12.33 -13.09
N PRO A 165 11.34 -12.07 -14.36
CA PRO A 165 10.52 -11.26 -15.25
C PRO A 165 9.10 -11.84 -15.34
N ASP A 166 8.10 -11.00 -15.01
CA ASP A 166 6.69 -11.39 -15.01
C ASP A 166 5.85 -10.19 -15.47
N PRO A 167 5.06 -10.33 -16.56
CA PRO A 167 4.27 -9.22 -17.11
C PRO A 167 3.21 -8.70 -16.13
N MET A 168 2.76 -9.52 -15.21
CA MET A 168 1.83 -9.14 -14.14
C MET A 168 2.47 -8.17 -13.14
N VAL A 169 3.80 -8.20 -12.98
CA VAL A 169 4.51 -7.46 -11.94
C VAL A 169 4.78 -6.02 -12.37
N LYS A 170 4.48 -5.10 -11.48
CA LYS A 170 4.92 -3.69 -11.51
C LYS A 170 5.71 -3.40 -10.24
N TRP A 171 6.73 -2.60 -10.35
CA TRP A 171 7.52 -2.18 -9.19
C TRP A 171 7.05 -0.83 -8.68
N TRP A 172 7.04 -0.73 -7.34
CA TRP A 172 6.68 0.47 -6.60
C TRP A 172 7.56 1.68 -6.96
#